data_f3d1643cbbf1829aff27b4e084508982
#
_entry.id   f3d1643cbbf1829aff27b4e084508982
#
_cell.length_a   1.000
_cell.length_b   1.000
_cell.length_c   1.000
_cell.angle_alpha   90.00
_cell.angle_beta   90.00
_cell.angle_gamma   90.00
#
_symmetry.space_group_name_H-M   'P 1'
#
loop_
_entity.id
_entity.type
_entity.pdbx_description
1 polymer ?
#
loop_
_entity_poly.entity_id
_entity_poly.type
_entity_poly.pdbx_seq_one_letter_code
_entity_poly.pdbx_strand_id
1 'polypeptide(L)'
;MFNRLFFLALFLISFTLVKATQSSPLKNYEFTQQIPKAAYYKQNLHVTGLHGSGIIEIYSIIGNKIKEIKVQELYNFKTYLNLESGNMYILRIKLSGNIHTFKLIASQ
;
A
#
# COMPACT_ATOMS: atom_id res chain seq x y z
N MET A 1 31.51 -14.00 -60.91
CA MET A 1 30.73 -12.80 -60.80
C MET A 1 29.40 -13.01 -60.02
N PHE A 2 28.80 -14.18 -60.02
CA PHE A 2 27.57 -14.43 -59.27
C PHE A 2 27.76 -14.54 -57.78
N ASN A 3 28.95 -14.89 -57.28
CA ASN A 3 29.13 -15.09 -55.85
C ASN A 3 29.19 -13.79 -55.04
N ARG A 4 29.55 -12.69 -55.64
CA ARG A 4 29.57 -11.39 -54.89
C ARG A 4 28.20 -10.79 -54.66
N LEU A 5 27.28 -10.97 -55.56
CA LEU A 5 25.88 -10.53 -55.43
C LEU A 5 25.12 -11.39 -54.44
N PHE A 6 25.46 -12.65 -54.38
CA PHE A 6 24.85 -13.59 -53.42
C PHE A 6 25.23 -13.29 -51.98
N PHE A 7 26.50 -12.94 -51.75
CA PHE A 7 26.96 -12.54 -50.41
C PHE A 7 26.41 -11.21 -49.95
N LEU A 8 26.18 -10.27 -50.86
CA LEU A 8 25.54 -8.99 -50.55
C LEU A 8 24.05 -9.16 -50.17
N ALA A 9 23.36 -10.05 -50.84
CA ALA A 9 21.98 -10.37 -50.50
C ALA A 9 21.82 -11.08 -49.16
N LEU A 10 22.75 -11.96 -48.82
CA LEU A 10 22.79 -12.63 -47.52
C LEU A 10 23.11 -11.66 -46.36
N PHE A 11 23.94 -10.66 -46.61
CA PHE A 11 24.29 -9.65 -45.62
C PHE A 11 23.10 -8.70 -45.33
N LEU A 12 22.30 -8.43 -46.32
CA LEU A 12 21.13 -7.60 -46.17
C LEU A 12 19.99 -8.32 -45.39
N ILE A 13 19.91 -9.63 -45.48
CA ILE A 13 18.89 -10.43 -44.80
C ILE A 13 19.25 -10.55 -43.29
N SER A 14 20.52 -10.56 -42.95
CA SER A 14 20.94 -10.65 -41.54
C SER A 14 20.68 -9.37 -40.75
N PHE A 15 20.49 -8.25 -41.43
CA PHE A 15 20.27 -6.97 -40.75
C PHE A 15 18.82 -6.76 -40.31
N THR A 16 17.87 -7.50 -40.88
CA THR A 16 16.46 -7.35 -40.54
C THR A 16 16.02 -8.13 -39.31
N LEU A 17 16.85 -9.05 -38.81
CA LEU A 17 16.54 -9.87 -37.64
C LEU A 17 16.83 -9.19 -36.30
N VAL A 18 17.53 -8.05 -36.32
CA VAL A 18 17.94 -7.34 -35.10
C VAL A 18 16.84 -6.46 -34.52
N LYS A 19 15.77 -6.22 -35.28
CA LYS A 19 14.66 -5.35 -34.84
C LYS A 19 13.58 -6.08 -34.03
N ALA A 20 13.69 -7.37 -33.85
CA ALA A 20 12.66 -8.16 -33.16
C ALA A 20 12.83 -8.24 -31.64
N THR A 21 13.88 -7.63 -31.10
CA THR A 21 14.12 -7.59 -29.66
C THR A 21 13.79 -6.21 -29.10
N GLN A 22 12.61 -5.72 -29.35
CA GLN A 22 12.11 -4.62 -28.52
C GLN A 22 11.57 -5.24 -27.26
N SER A 23 12.28 -4.97 -26.18
CA SER A 23 11.75 -5.19 -24.85
C SER A 23 10.32 -4.68 -24.77
N SER A 24 9.42 -5.54 -24.37
CA SER A 24 8.08 -5.15 -23.99
C SER A 24 8.14 -3.87 -23.16
N PRO A 25 7.26 -2.88 -23.44
CA PRO A 25 7.24 -1.69 -22.61
C PRO A 25 7.12 -2.14 -21.16
N LEU A 26 8.02 -1.65 -20.34
CA LEU A 26 7.92 -1.76 -18.90
C LEU A 26 6.50 -1.35 -18.55
N LYS A 27 5.69 -2.32 -18.20
CA LYS A 27 4.44 -2.02 -17.53
C LYS A 27 4.84 -1.21 -16.33
N ASN A 28 4.55 0.06 -16.36
CA ASN A 28 4.62 0.88 -15.17
C ASN A 28 3.70 0.23 -14.17
N TYR A 29 4.26 -0.65 -13.37
CA TYR A 29 3.61 -1.02 -12.13
C TYR A 29 3.61 0.26 -11.33
N GLU A 30 2.56 1.02 -11.46
CA GLU A 30 2.27 2.01 -10.46
C GLU A 30 2.13 1.25 -9.16
N PHE A 31 3.21 1.21 -8.42
CA PHE A 31 3.11 0.91 -7.01
C PHE A 31 2.28 2.05 -6.42
N THR A 32 0.98 1.90 -6.45
CA THR A 32 0.11 2.65 -5.58
C THR A 32 0.43 2.16 -4.19
N GLN A 33 1.44 2.77 -3.58
CA GLN A 33 1.66 2.61 -2.16
C GLN A 33 0.41 3.13 -1.48
N GLN A 34 -0.41 2.21 -1.00
CA GLN A 34 -1.53 2.59 -0.16
C GLN A 34 -0.96 3.21 1.09
N ILE A 35 -1.15 4.51 1.24
CA ILE A 35 -0.75 5.24 2.43
C ILE A 35 -1.66 4.79 3.57
N PRO A 36 -1.10 4.31 4.70
CA PRO A 36 -1.92 3.95 5.84
C PRO A 36 -2.73 5.15 6.33
N LYS A 37 -4.02 4.93 6.55
CA LYS A 37 -4.93 5.95 7.07
C LYS A 37 -5.83 5.36 8.14
N ALA A 38 -6.17 6.18 9.12
CA ALA A 38 -7.17 5.85 10.11
C ALA A 38 -8.17 7.00 10.21
N ALA A 39 -9.44 6.68 10.18
CA ALA A 39 -10.51 7.64 10.29
C ALA A 39 -11.54 7.19 11.34
N TYR A 40 -12.07 8.14 12.08
CA TYR A 40 -13.14 7.91 13.05
C TYR A 40 -14.35 8.75 12.67
N TYR A 41 -15.47 8.09 12.41
CA TYR A 41 -16.69 8.76 12.01
C TYR A 41 -17.90 7.96 12.46
N LYS A 42 -18.87 8.62 13.06
CA LYS A 42 -20.12 8.02 13.54
C LYS A 42 -19.88 6.76 14.38
N GLN A 43 -18.96 6.84 15.33
CA GLN A 43 -18.60 5.75 16.24
C GLN A 43 -18.01 4.52 15.54
N ASN A 44 -17.48 4.69 14.33
CA ASN A 44 -16.78 3.64 13.62
C ASN A 44 -15.33 4.05 13.35
N LEU A 45 -14.43 3.17 13.72
CA LEU A 45 -13.02 3.29 13.34
C LEU A 45 -12.81 2.57 12.02
N HIS A 46 -12.25 3.25 11.05
CA HIS A 46 -11.92 2.67 9.75
C HIS A 46 -10.41 2.82 9.49
N VAL A 47 -9.74 1.69 9.29
CA VAL A 47 -8.31 1.64 9.00
C VAL A 47 -8.13 1.14 7.57
N THR A 48 -7.36 1.88 6.78
CA THR A 48 -7.04 1.52 5.39
C THR A 48 -5.54 1.59 5.15
N GLY A 49 -5.08 0.88 4.11
CA GLY A 49 -3.68 0.92 3.70
C GLY A 49 -2.76 -0.03 4.46
N LEU A 50 -3.31 -0.86 5.35
CA LEU A 50 -2.57 -1.87 6.09
C LEU A 50 -3.10 -3.27 5.77
N HIS A 51 -2.24 -4.26 5.93
CA HIS A 51 -2.55 -5.66 5.68
C HIS A 51 -2.00 -6.53 6.80
N GLY A 52 -2.61 -7.69 6.96
CA GLY A 52 -2.14 -8.69 7.90
C GLY A 52 -2.65 -8.48 9.31
N SER A 53 -2.12 -9.26 10.23
CA SER A 53 -2.49 -9.21 11.64
C SER A 53 -1.79 -8.07 12.36
N GLY A 54 -2.47 -7.50 13.34
CA GLY A 54 -1.90 -6.44 14.14
C GLY A 54 -2.70 -6.19 15.41
N ILE A 55 -2.21 -5.25 16.21
CA ILE A 55 -2.85 -4.82 17.45
C ILE A 55 -3.13 -3.33 17.33
N ILE A 56 -4.37 -2.96 17.56
CA ILE A 56 -4.78 -1.56 17.61
C ILE A 56 -4.88 -1.13 19.07
N GLU A 57 -4.10 -0.12 19.44
CA GLU A 57 -4.12 0.46 20.78
C GLU A 57 -4.64 1.89 20.69
N ILE A 58 -5.54 2.24 21.59
CA ILE A 58 -6.12 3.57 21.65
C ILE A 58 -5.76 4.19 22.98
N TYR A 59 -5.14 5.39 22.92
CA TYR A 59 -4.67 6.14 24.07
C TYR A 59 -5.36 7.47 24.16
N SER A 60 -5.58 7.90 25.40
CA SER A 60 -5.94 9.31 25.63
C SER A 60 -4.74 10.21 25.36
N ILE A 61 -4.98 11.50 25.25
CA ILE A 61 -3.94 12.52 25.04
C ILE A 61 -2.87 12.49 26.14
N ILE A 62 -3.27 12.14 27.36
CA ILE A 62 -2.35 12.08 28.50
C ILE A 62 -1.59 10.75 28.59
N GLY A 63 -1.80 9.86 27.63
CA GLY A 63 -1.03 8.61 27.51
C GLY A 63 -1.63 7.38 28.19
N ASN A 64 -2.87 7.44 28.64
CA ASN A 64 -3.56 6.29 29.21
C ASN A 64 -4.14 5.40 28.11
N LYS A 65 -3.80 4.10 28.13
CA LYS A 65 -4.41 3.13 27.21
C LYS A 65 -5.88 2.94 27.58
N ILE A 66 -6.76 3.25 26.63
CA ILE A 66 -8.21 3.12 26.81
C ILE A 66 -8.71 1.78 26.31
N LYS A 67 -8.19 1.33 25.17
CA LYS A 67 -8.64 0.11 24.53
C LYS A 67 -7.55 -0.55 23.71
N GLU A 68 -7.57 -1.88 23.64
CA GLU A 68 -6.71 -2.68 22.79
C GLU A 68 -7.56 -3.65 21.99
N ILE A 69 -7.32 -3.72 20.69
CA ILE A 69 -8.07 -4.59 19.78
C ILE A 69 -7.06 -5.44 19.02
N LYS A 70 -7.17 -6.76 19.15
CA LYS A 70 -6.40 -7.69 18.35
C LYS A 70 -7.13 -7.95 17.04
N VAL A 71 -6.43 -7.73 15.91
CA VAL A 71 -7.00 -7.85 14.58
C VAL A 71 -6.26 -8.90 13.79
N GLN A 72 -6.99 -9.84 13.20
CA GLN A 72 -6.39 -10.89 12.36
C GLN A 72 -6.06 -10.39 10.97
N GLU A 73 -6.86 -9.47 10.42
CA GLU A 73 -6.65 -8.88 9.10
C GLU A 73 -7.03 -7.40 9.12
N LEU A 74 -6.03 -6.55 8.82
CA LEU A 74 -6.20 -5.09 8.84
C LEU A 74 -6.70 -4.52 7.51
N TYR A 75 -6.80 -5.34 6.48
CA TYR A 75 -7.28 -4.87 5.18
C TYR A 75 -8.71 -4.34 5.30
N ASN A 76 -8.89 -3.04 5.01
CA ASN A 76 -10.18 -2.35 5.13
C ASN A 76 -10.90 -2.64 6.45
N PHE A 77 -10.16 -2.57 7.54
CA PHE A 77 -10.69 -2.91 8.85
C PHE A 77 -11.65 -1.83 9.36
N LYS A 78 -12.83 -2.25 9.79
CA LYS A 78 -13.82 -1.40 10.42
C LYS A 78 -14.27 -2.02 11.73
N THR A 79 -14.42 -1.19 12.75
CA THR A 79 -14.96 -1.63 14.02
C THR A 79 -15.71 -0.49 14.70
N TYR A 80 -16.72 -0.87 15.47
CA TYR A 80 -17.41 0.06 16.36
C TYR A 80 -16.48 0.44 17.51
N LEU A 81 -16.42 1.73 17.79
CA LEU A 81 -15.59 2.25 18.85
C LEU A 81 -16.28 3.49 19.44
N ASN A 82 -16.64 3.42 20.71
CA ASN A 82 -17.28 4.53 21.38
C ASN A 82 -16.24 5.41 22.06
N LEU A 83 -15.91 6.54 21.44
CA LEU A 83 -15.04 7.55 21.98
C LEU A 83 -15.86 8.79 22.35
N GLU A 84 -15.43 9.49 23.41
CA GLU A 84 -16.10 10.73 23.81
C GLU A 84 -15.97 11.81 22.75
N SER A 85 -17.10 12.38 22.36
CA SER A 85 -17.16 13.44 21.37
C SER A 85 -16.38 14.68 21.82
N GLY A 86 -15.62 15.26 20.89
CA GLY A 86 -14.82 16.44 21.13
C GLY A 86 -13.43 16.18 21.67
N ASN A 87 -13.13 14.97 22.09
CA ASN A 87 -11.81 14.62 22.62
C ASN A 87 -10.88 14.14 21.51
N MET A 88 -9.58 14.26 21.78
CA MET A 88 -8.52 13.80 20.90
C MET A 88 -7.91 12.52 21.47
N TYR A 89 -7.63 11.57 20.59
CA TYR A 89 -7.06 10.27 20.97
C TYR A 89 -5.86 9.97 20.08
N ILE A 90 -4.97 9.13 20.58
CA ILE A 90 -3.84 8.62 19.82
C ILE A 90 -4.09 7.15 19.53
N LEU A 91 -4.06 6.80 18.25
CA LEU A 91 -4.21 5.44 17.77
C LEU A 91 -2.84 4.90 17.39
N ARG A 92 -2.46 3.76 17.95
CA ARG A 92 -1.24 3.06 17.57
C ARG A 92 -1.61 1.70 17.01
N ILE A 93 -1.12 1.42 15.81
CA ILE A 93 -1.33 0.13 15.17
C ILE A 93 0.02 -0.56 15.09
N LYS A 94 0.14 -1.66 15.81
CA LYS A 94 1.35 -2.46 15.85
C LYS A 94 1.24 -3.61 14.85
N LEU A 95 2.12 -3.61 13.88
CA LEU A 95 2.32 -4.71 12.95
C LEU A 95 3.64 -5.41 13.29
N SER A 96 3.85 -6.58 12.71
CA SER A 96 5.14 -7.26 12.83
C SER A 96 6.26 -6.35 12.27
N GLY A 97 7.05 -5.77 13.16
CA GLY A 97 8.19 -4.92 12.81
C GLY A 97 7.89 -3.44 12.55
N ASN A 98 6.63 -3.02 12.57
CA ASN A 98 6.25 -1.63 12.31
C ASN A 98 5.17 -1.15 13.26
N ILE A 99 5.24 0.15 13.62
CA ILE A 99 4.21 0.82 14.41
C ILE A 99 3.75 2.05 13.64
N HIS A 100 2.44 2.16 13.43
CA HIS A 100 1.83 3.34 12.82
C HIS A 100 1.05 4.10 13.88
N THR A 101 1.26 5.41 13.93
CA THR A 101 0.61 6.27 14.92
C THR A 101 -0.24 7.31 14.21
N PHE A 102 -1.49 7.44 14.66
CA PHE A 102 -2.45 8.38 14.11
C PHE A 102 -3.09 9.19 15.24
N LYS A 103 -3.47 10.40 14.91
CA LYS A 103 -4.26 11.26 15.79
C LYS A 103 -5.71 11.15 15.36
N LEU A 104 -6.61 10.86 16.30
CA LEU A 104 -8.04 10.82 16.06
C LEU A 104 -8.72 11.95 16.82
N ILE A 105 -9.64 12.62 16.14
CA ILE A 105 -10.55 13.57 16.78
C ILE A 105 -11.94 12.93 16.76
N ALA A 106 -12.52 12.71 17.94
CA ALA A 106 -13.83 12.14 18.04
C ALA A 106 -14.86 13.22 17.77
N SER A 107 -15.27 13.34 16.51
CA SER A 107 -16.39 14.21 16.11
C SER A 107 -17.63 13.37 15.85
N GLN A 108 -18.76 13.93 16.17
CA GLN A 108 -20.05 13.31 15.87
C GLN A 108 -20.40 13.41 14.39
#